data_d43fa4bfdce20c51cc64986d2ce7dbb4
#
_entry.id   d43fa4bfdce20c51cc64986d2ce7dbb4
#
_cell.length_a   1.000
_cell.length_b   1.000
_cell.length_c   1.000
_cell.angle_alpha   90.00
_cell.angle_beta   90.00
_cell.angle_gamma   90.00
#
_symmetry.space_group_name_H-M   'P 1'
#
loop_
_entity.id
_entity.type
_entity.pdbx_description
1 polymer ?
#
loop_
_entity_poly.entity_id
_entity_poly.type
_entity_poly.pdbx_seq_one_letter_code
_entity_poly.pdbx_strand_id
1 'polypeptide(L)'
;MSQHPSLPDLIRVFGRIGLLSFGGPAAQIGLMHRELVEERSWLKEKEFLGALSFCMLLPGPEAMQLATYTGWKLRGTVGGLIGGGLFFIPGAFIIAALAALYLSYGDVPLVAAAFLGVQATVVAIIIQALVRLSGKVLSARLNWIVAAIAFVTLYSGLAPFPAVILLAGIVGALAGADTDTEAAVPQKVALRSTLRTVTTWLVIWLTPIAVLWLLDAQFLVTLSLFFSKLAVVTFGGAYAVLAYMVQAVVSDYQWVSTPQMMDALGLAETTPGPLILVTQFTGHLAGYQAGGVSLAVVAGLMTLWCTFTPCFLWIFAGAPYVDYLLSQPRLTGALQMISAAVLGVIANLSLWFTLHLLFADVQSTAWGAWPTPESFQIIPAGLAILACVLLLWIRVPLLLTLALMAVASSLISLV
;
A
#
# COMPACT_ATOMS: atom_id res chain seq x y z
N MET A 1 34.71 0.72 -15.81
CA MET A 1 33.72 1.60 -16.46
C MET A 1 32.37 0.88 -16.38
N SER A 2 31.48 1.25 -15.48
CA SER A 2 30.11 0.71 -15.42
C SER A 2 29.41 1.20 -16.68
N GLN A 3 29.23 0.34 -17.68
CA GLN A 3 28.40 0.67 -18.83
C GLN A 3 26.98 0.89 -18.32
N HIS A 4 26.47 2.12 -18.45
CA HIS A 4 25.07 2.40 -18.17
C HIS A 4 24.20 1.51 -19.07
N PRO A 5 23.26 0.72 -18.52
CA PRO A 5 22.42 -0.17 -19.31
C PRO A 5 21.68 0.60 -20.40
N SER A 6 21.44 -0.02 -21.54
CA SER A 6 20.64 0.58 -22.62
C SER A 6 19.17 0.73 -22.19
N LEU A 7 18.39 1.62 -22.85
CA LEU A 7 16.95 1.72 -22.57
C LEU A 7 16.20 0.40 -22.83
N PRO A 8 16.49 -0.37 -23.90
CA PRO A 8 15.90 -1.71 -24.08
C PRO A 8 16.20 -2.67 -22.93
N ASP A 9 17.41 -2.62 -22.35
CA ASP A 9 17.76 -3.46 -21.21
C ASP A 9 16.98 -3.07 -19.97
N LEU A 10 16.81 -1.75 -19.73
CA LEU A 10 15.96 -1.26 -18.65
C LEU A 10 14.50 -1.75 -18.81
N ILE A 11 13.94 -1.62 -20.00
CA ILE A 11 12.58 -2.07 -20.29
C ILE A 11 12.43 -3.57 -20.03
N ARG A 12 13.40 -4.38 -20.50
CA ARG A 12 13.37 -5.83 -20.30
C ARG A 12 13.46 -6.22 -18.83
N VAL A 13 14.38 -5.61 -18.08
CA VAL A 13 14.62 -5.95 -16.68
C VAL A 13 13.49 -5.46 -15.78
N PHE A 14 13.09 -4.19 -15.88
CA PHE A 14 12.00 -3.67 -15.06
C PHE A 14 10.63 -4.24 -15.48
N GLY A 15 10.42 -4.58 -16.75
CA GLY A 15 9.24 -5.30 -17.19
C GLY A 15 9.17 -6.71 -16.57
N ARG A 16 10.31 -7.45 -16.53
CA ARG A 16 10.40 -8.74 -15.84
C ARG A 16 10.13 -8.58 -14.34
N ILE A 17 10.75 -7.58 -13.70
CA ILE A 17 10.52 -7.30 -12.27
C ILE A 17 9.04 -7.02 -12.03
N GLY A 18 8.39 -6.15 -12.82
CA GLY A 18 6.97 -5.83 -12.66
C GLY A 18 6.06 -7.04 -12.79
N LEU A 19 6.30 -7.91 -13.79
CA LEU A 19 5.51 -9.12 -14.01
C LEU A 19 5.70 -10.19 -12.93
N LEU A 20 6.87 -10.25 -12.29
CA LEU A 20 7.22 -11.26 -11.28
C LEU A 20 7.11 -10.75 -9.84
N SER A 21 6.68 -9.51 -9.63
CA SER A 21 6.59 -8.84 -8.33
C SER A 21 5.36 -9.28 -7.54
N PHE A 22 5.31 -10.52 -7.10
CA PHE A 22 4.28 -11.07 -6.21
C PHE A 22 4.74 -11.11 -4.75
N GLY A 23 3.79 -11.21 -3.80
CA GLY A 23 4.08 -11.54 -2.41
C GLY A 23 4.49 -10.37 -1.52
N GLY A 24 4.09 -9.16 -1.89
CA GLY A 24 4.25 -7.95 -1.08
C GLY A 24 5.65 -7.33 -1.11
N PRO A 25 5.88 -6.21 -0.39
CA PRO A 25 7.07 -5.37 -0.54
C PRO A 25 8.40 -6.12 -0.30
N ALA A 26 8.47 -6.99 0.70
CA ALA A 26 9.69 -7.71 1.02
C ALA A 26 10.15 -8.66 -0.10
N ALA A 27 9.21 -9.37 -0.73
CA ALA A 27 9.52 -10.24 -1.86
C ALA A 27 9.92 -9.45 -3.11
N GLN A 28 9.25 -8.32 -3.35
CA GLN A 28 9.51 -7.41 -4.45
C GLN A 28 10.90 -6.75 -4.34
N ILE A 29 11.25 -6.29 -3.14
CA ILE A 29 12.58 -5.73 -2.86
C ILE A 29 13.66 -6.81 -3.03
N GLY A 30 13.43 -8.04 -2.53
CA GLY A 30 14.34 -9.16 -2.71
C GLY A 30 14.55 -9.54 -4.20
N LEU A 31 13.48 -9.51 -5.00
CA LEU A 31 13.58 -9.71 -6.45
C LEU A 31 14.41 -8.61 -7.10
N MET A 32 14.17 -7.34 -6.75
CA MET A 32 14.98 -6.23 -7.27
C MET A 32 16.44 -6.31 -6.86
N HIS A 33 16.72 -6.69 -5.61
CA HIS A 33 18.07 -6.89 -5.12
C HIS A 33 18.81 -7.93 -5.98
N ARG A 34 18.21 -9.11 -6.15
CA ARG A 34 18.78 -10.17 -6.98
C ARG A 34 19.04 -9.70 -8.40
N GLU A 35 18.04 -9.08 -9.05
CA GLU A 35 18.15 -8.66 -10.45
C GLU A 35 19.13 -7.51 -10.67
N LEU A 36 19.21 -6.53 -9.76
CA LEU A 36 19.93 -5.28 -9.96
C LEU A 36 21.33 -5.27 -9.31
N VAL A 37 21.51 -6.02 -8.22
CA VAL A 37 22.78 -6.08 -7.48
C VAL A 37 23.53 -7.37 -7.80
N GLU A 38 22.91 -8.54 -7.59
CA GLU A 38 23.59 -9.83 -7.71
C GLU A 38 23.81 -10.24 -9.16
N GLU A 39 22.76 -10.26 -10.01
CA GLU A 39 22.85 -10.77 -11.38
C GLU A 39 23.48 -9.78 -12.36
N ARG A 40 23.18 -8.48 -12.25
CA ARG A 40 23.60 -7.46 -13.23
C ARG A 40 24.63 -6.48 -12.72
N SER A 41 24.81 -6.40 -11.41
CA SER A 41 25.71 -5.43 -10.76
C SER A 41 25.48 -3.98 -11.22
N TRP A 42 24.22 -3.62 -11.50
CA TRP A 42 23.86 -2.23 -11.90
C TRP A 42 23.96 -1.26 -10.72
N LEU A 43 23.76 -1.76 -9.50
CA LEU A 43 23.97 -1.04 -8.25
C LEU A 43 24.91 -1.85 -7.35
N LYS A 44 25.68 -1.12 -6.53
CA LYS A 44 26.42 -1.73 -5.41
C LYS A 44 25.44 -1.97 -4.25
N GLU A 45 25.76 -2.95 -3.41
CA GLU A 45 24.99 -3.28 -2.20
C GLU A 45 24.66 -2.04 -1.35
N LYS A 46 25.70 -1.25 -0.99
CA LYS A 46 25.53 -0.03 -0.21
C LYS A 46 24.60 0.99 -0.88
N GLU A 47 24.67 1.11 -2.21
CA GLU A 47 23.82 2.03 -2.97
C GLU A 47 22.35 1.58 -2.99
N PHE A 48 22.13 0.26 -3.11
CA PHE A 48 20.79 -0.32 -3.07
C PHE A 48 20.14 -0.14 -1.70
N LEU A 49 20.88 -0.46 -0.62
CA LEU A 49 20.38 -0.30 0.75
C LEU A 49 20.13 1.16 1.10
N GLY A 50 20.99 2.09 0.66
CA GLY A 50 20.76 3.53 0.82
C GLY A 50 19.52 4.00 0.07
N ALA A 51 19.32 3.53 -1.19
CA ALA A 51 18.12 3.82 -1.97
C ALA A 51 16.86 3.28 -1.30
N LEU A 52 16.90 2.07 -0.79
CA LEU A 52 15.78 1.46 -0.05
C LEU A 52 15.43 2.28 1.19
N SER A 53 16.44 2.62 2.00
CA SER A 53 16.24 3.46 3.19
C SER A 53 15.63 4.80 2.84
N PHE A 54 16.09 5.44 1.77
CA PHE A 54 15.50 6.68 1.26
C PHE A 54 14.03 6.51 0.84
N CYS A 55 13.69 5.46 0.08
CA CYS A 55 12.31 5.20 -0.32
C CYS A 55 11.39 4.95 0.89
N MET A 56 11.89 4.34 1.94
CA MET A 56 11.14 4.16 3.20
C MET A 56 10.88 5.47 3.95
N LEU A 57 11.64 6.56 3.66
CA LEU A 57 11.41 7.90 4.21
C LEU A 57 10.26 8.63 3.50
N LEU A 58 9.91 8.23 2.28
CA LEU A 58 8.96 8.93 1.44
C LEU A 58 7.55 8.34 1.59
N PRO A 59 6.50 9.16 1.42
CA PRO A 59 5.16 8.61 1.37
C PRO A 59 4.97 7.83 0.05
N GLY A 60 4.33 6.66 0.13
CA GLY A 60 4.02 5.82 -1.04
C GLY A 60 4.57 4.40 -0.97
N PRO A 61 4.37 3.58 -2.02
CA PRO A 61 4.85 2.21 -2.11
C PRO A 61 6.37 2.15 -2.34
N GLU A 62 7.12 1.80 -1.31
CA GLU A 62 8.58 1.79 -1.28
C GLU A 62 9.22 0.97 -2.41
N ALA A 63 8.62 -0.17 -2.78
CA ALA A 63 9.16 -1.02 -3.85
C ALA A 63 9.07 -0.34 -5.23
N MET A 64 7.92 0.31 -5.53
CA MET A 64 7.77 1.10 -6.76
C MET A 64 8.72 2.30 -6.78
N GLN A 65 8.88 2.97 -5.65
CA GLN A 65 9.79 4.10 -5.51
C GLN A 65 11.25 3.67 -5.69
N LEU A 66 11.63 2.50 -5.17
CA LEU A 66 12.96 1.92 -5.35
C LEU A 66 13.23 1.60 -6.83
N ALA A 67 12.26 1.04 -7.55
CA ALA A 67 12.35 0.83 -8.99
C ALA A 67 12.52 2.17 -9.76
N THR A 68 11.74 3.18 -9.37
CA THR A 68 11.83 4.54 -9.93
C THR A 68 13.20 5.17 -9.66
N TYR A 69 13.67 5.11 -8.41
CA TYR A 69 14.98 5.66 -8.01
C TYR A 69 16.12 4.98 -8.76
N THR A 70 16.10 3.66 -8.85
CA THR A 70 17.13 2.89 -9.54
C THR A 70 17.16 3.23 -11.03
N GLY A 71 16.01 3.26 -11.68
CA GLY A 71 15.90 3.70 -13.07
C GLY A 71 16.41 5.12 -13.27
N TRP A 72 16.06 6.05 -12.37
CA TRP A 72 16.55 7.43 -12.39
C TRP A 72 18.06 7.52 -12.23
N LYS A 73 18.63 6.77 -11.31
CA LYS A 73 20.08 6.72 -11.09
C LYS A 73 20.83 6.22 -12.32
N LEU A 74 20.27 5.28 -13.06
CA LEU A 74 20.87 4.66 -14.24
C LEU A 74 20.73 5.52 -15.52
N ARG A 75 19.57 6.14 -15.73
CA ARG A 75 19.23 6.85 -16.99
C ARG A 75 18.40 8.13 -16.80
N GLY A 76 18.53 8.79 -15.66
CA GLY A 76 17.81 10.03 -15.36
C GLY A 76 16.29 9.84 -15.34
N THR A 77 15.53 10.90 -15.60
CA THR A 77 14.07 10.91 -15.52
C THR A 77 13.42 9.83 -16.39
N VAL A 78 13.91 9.59 -17.60
CA VAL A 78 13.37 8.56 -18.49
C VAL A 78 13.56 7.17 -17.90
N GLY A 79 14.74 6.88 -17.34
CA GLY A 79 14.99 5.62 -16.66
C GLY A 79 14.08 5.42 -15.44
N GLY A 80 13.83 6.50 -14.67
CA GLY A 80 12.90 6.46 -13.53
C GLY A 80 11.46 6.19 -13.95
N LEU A 81 10.98 6.82 -15.03
CA LEU A 81 9.66 6.54 -15.60
C LEU A 81 9.51 5.09 -16.08
N ILE A 82 10.55 4.56 -16.74
CA ILE A 82 10.56 3.15 -17.18
C ILE A 82 10.53 2.24 -15.94
N GLY A 83 11.42 2.46 -14.95
CA GLY A 83 11.50 1.63 -13.76
C GLY A 83 10.20 1.61 -12.96
N GLY A 84 9.71 2.78 -12.58
CA GLY A 84 8.47 2.91 -11.79
C GLY A 84 7.23 2.49 -12.58
N GLY A 85 7.10 2.93 -13.85
CA GLY A 85 5.95 2.59 -14.69
C GLY A 85 5.83 1.09 -14.92
N LEU A 86 6.90 0.43 -15.36
CA LEU A 86 6.87 -1.01 -15.61
C LEU A 86 6.71 -1.85 -14.34
N PHE A 87 6.98 -1.27 -13.17
CA PHE A 87 6.76 -1.96 -11.90
C PHE A 87 5.26 -2.10 -11.56
N PHE A 88 4.42 -1.11 -11.86
CA PHE A 88 3.00 -1.17 -11.50
C PHE A 88 2.03 -1.36 -12.69
N ILE A 89 2.38 -0.94 -13.90
CA ILE A 89 1.48 -1.01 -15.06
C ILE A 89 0.99 -2.44 -15.36
N PRO A 90 1.83 -3.50 -15.35
CA PRO A 90 1.34 -4.86 -15.56
C PRO A 90 0.26 -5.26 -14.55
N GLY A 91 0.49 -4.96 -13.27
CA GLY A 91 -0.48 -5.20 -12.21
C GLY A 91 -1.76 -4.37 -12.38
N ALA A 92 -1.63 -3.12 -12.82
CA ALA A 92 -2.78 -2.25 -13.07
C ALA A 92 -3.73 -2.81 -14.15
N PHE A 93 -3.19 -3.39 -15.22
CA PHE A 93 -4.02 -4.07 -16.24
C PHE A 93 -4.72 -5.31 -15.67
N ILE A 94 -4.01 -6.10 -14.85
CA ILE A 94 -4.61 -7.29 -14.21
C ILE A 94 -5.70 -6.87 -13.23
N ILE A 95 -5.47 -5.85 -12.40
CA ILE A 95 -6.49 -5.33 -11.46
C ILE A 95 -7.71 -4.80 -12.22
N ALA A 96 -7.53 -4.08 -13.33
CA ALA A 96 -8.65 -3.62 -14.14
C ALA A 96 -9.47 -4.79 -14.72
N ALA A 97 -8.80 -5.83 -15.20
CA ALA A 97 -9.47 -7.05 -15.67
C ALA A 97 -10.21 -7.78 -14.55
N LEU A 98 -9.57 -7.92 -13.37
CA LEU A 98 -10.20 -8.53 -12.19
C LEU A 98 -11.39 -7.72 -11.69
N ALA A 99 -11.32 -6.39 -11.70
CA ALA A 99 -12.45 -5.53 -11.35
C ALA A 99 -13.62 -5.70 -12.33
N ALA A 100 -13.34 -5.79 -13.64
CA ALA A 100 -14.37 -6.05 -14.65
C ALA A 100 -15.02 -7.43 -14.46
N LEU A 101 -14.24 -8.47 -14.18
CA LEU A 101 -14.74 -9.81 -13.89
C LEU A 101 -15.55 -9.83 -12.58
N TYR A 102 -15.08 -9.17 -11.55
CA TYR A 102 -15.77 -9.04 -10.26
C TYR A 102 -17.13 -8.36 -10.41
N LEU A 103 -17.20 -7.25 -11.14
CA LEU A 103 -18.43 -6.53 -11.40
C LEU A 103 -19.42 -7.33 -12.28
N SER A 104 -18.92 -8.27 -13.08
CA SER A 104 -19.78 -9.08 -13.97
C SER A 104 -20.26 -10.39 -13.31
N TYR A 105 -19.47 -10.99 -12.43
CA TYR A 105 -19.68 -12.34 -11.91
C TYR A 105 -19.61 -12.45 -10.39
N GLY A 106 -19.32 -11.36 -9.67
CA GLY A 106 -19.14 -11.39 -8.20
C GLY A 106 -20.37 -11.89 -7.45
N ASP A 107 -21.55 -11.61 -7.96
CA ASP A 107 -22.84 -12.02 -7.36
C ASP A 107 -23.23 -13.48 -7.67
N VAL A 108 -22.48 -14.19 -8.50
CA VAL A 108 -22.72 -15.63 -8.74
C VAL A 108 -22.46 -16.41 -7.44
N PRO A 109 -23.42 -17.23 -6.94
CA PRO A 109 -23.31 -17.86 -5.61
C PRO A 109 -22.00 -18.63 -5.37
N LEU A 110 -21.50 -19.35 -6.39
CA LEU A 110 -20.25 -20.09 -6.30
C LEU A 110 -19.03 -19.14 -6.19
N VAL A 111 -19.07 -18.01 -6.90
CA VAL A 111 -18.02 -16.99 -6.86
C VAL A 111 -18.03 -16.28 -5.51
N ALA A 112 -19.22 -15.90 -5.03
CA ALA A 112 -19.37 -15.30 -3.70
C ALA A 112 -18.87 -16.24 -2.58
N ALA A 113 -19.16 -17.53 -2.70
CA ALA A 113 -18.64 -18.55 -1.78
C ALA A 113 -17.10 -18.66 -1.84
N ALA A 114 -16.50 -18.61 -3.04
CA ALA A 114 -15.06 -18.60 -3.17
C ALA A 114 -14.44 -17.36 -2.51
N PHE A 115 -15.06 -16.18 -2.66
CA PHE A 115 -14.61 -14.94 -2.01
C PHE A 115 -14.67 -15.00 -0.49
N LEU A 116 -15.60 -15.73 0.13
CA LEU A 116 -15.58 -15.95 1.58
C LEU A 116 -14.25 -16.60 2.04
N GLY A 117 -13.75 -17.58 1.29
CA GLY A 117 -12.42 -18.17 1.54
C GLY A 117 -11.27 -17.19 1.37
N VAL A 118 -11.37 -16.31 0.37
CA VAL A 118 -10.41 -15.22 0.15
C VAL A 118 -10.44 -14.23 1.32
N GLN A 119 -11.61 -13.80 1.79
CA GLN A 119 -11.78 -12.89 2.92
C GLN A 119 -11.17 -13.46 4.20
N ALA A 120 -11.42 -14.75 4.49
CA ALA A 120 -10.80 -15.46 5.61
C ALA A 120 -9.25 -15.46 5.51
N THR A 121 -8.73 -15.60 4.30
CA THR A 121 -7.28 -15.55 4.05
C THR A 121 -6.72 -14.13 4.24
N VAL A 122 -7.46 -13.09 3.86
CA VAL A 122 -7.07 -11.68 4.07
C VAL A 122 -6.85 -11.39 5.55
N VAL A 123 -7.71 -11.88 6.43
CA VAL A 123 -7.50 -11.74 7.89
C VAL A 123 -6.18 -12.37 8.31
N ALA A 124 -5.88 -13.59 7.85
CA ALA A 124 -4.63 -14.26 8.15
C ALA A 124 -3.39 -13.52 7.58
N ILE A 125 -3.49 -12.93 6.39
CA ILE A 125 -2.44 -12.11 5.77
C ILE A 125 -2.13 -10.88 6.63
N ILE A 126 -3.16 -10.16 7.09
CA ILE A 126 -2.97 -8.95 7.89
C ILE A 126 -2.36 -9.30 9.26
N ILE A 127 -2.79 -10.40 9.88
CA ILE A 127 -2.18 -10.92 11.11
C ILE A 127 -0.70 -11.29 10.84
N GLN A 128 -0.39 -11.93 9.73
CA GLN A 128 0.99 -12.26 9.35
C GLN A 128 1.84 -10.97 9.17
N ALA A 129 1.30 -9.95 8.52
CA ALA A 129 1.96 -8.66 8.36
C ALA A 129 2.21 -7.99 9.73
N LEU A 130 1.23 -8.00 10.62
CA LEU A 130 1.34 -7.46 11.98
C LEU A 130 2.46 -8.17 12.77
N VAL A 131 2.48 -9.50 12.77
CA VAL A 131 3.51 -10.30 13.45
C VAL A 131 4.90 -10.03 12.87
N ARG A 132 5.03 -9.96 11.54
CA ARG A 132 6.31 -9.68 10.89
C ARG A 132 6.84 -8.28 11.19
N LEU A 133 5.97 -7.27 11.17
CA LEU A 133 6.34 -5.89 11.45
C LEU A 133 6.64 -5.65 12.92
N SER A 134 5.91 -6.28 13.85
CA SER A 134 6.13 -6.13 15.29
C SER A 134 7.56 -6.49 15.68
N GLY A 135 8.11 -7.58 15.14
CA GLY A 135 9.48 -8.02 15.40
C GLY A 135 10.56 -7.04 14.91
N LYS A 136 10.24 -6.16 13.94
CA LYS A 136 11.18 -5.16 13.41
C LYS A 136 11.03 -3.81 14.09
N VAL A 137 9.82 -3.43 14.45
CA VAL A 137 9.46 -2.08 14.88
C VAL A 137 9.51 -1.94 16.41
N LEU A 138 9.08 -2.97 17.15
CA LEU A 138 8.94 -2.90 18.63
C LEU A 138 10.24 -3.20 19.37
N SER A 139 11.32 -2.52 19.02
CA SER A 139 12.64 -2.69 19.64
C SER A 139 12.79 -1.96 21.01
N ALA A 140 12.08 -0.86 21.20
CA ALA A 140 12.13 -0.04 22.41
C ALA A 140 10.77 0.08 23.11
N ARG A 141 10.77 0.35 24.43
CA ARG A 141 9.51 0.53 25.18
C ARG A 141 8.63 1.66 24.62
N LEU A 142 9.26 2.74 24.15
CA LEU A 142 8.52 3.86 23.55
C LEU A 142 7.72 3.43 22.31
N ASN A 143 8.28 2.54 21.48
CA ASN A 143 7.60 2.02 20.28
C ASN A 143 6.32 1.24 20.65
N TRP A 144 6.36 0.45 21.73
CA TRP A 144 5.19 -0.25 22.25
C TRP A 144 4.10 0.72 22.73
N ILE A 145 4.49 1.77 23.46
CA ILE A 145 3.57 2.79 23.97
C ILE A 145 2.91 3.52 22.80
N VAL A 146 3.69 3.96 21.80
CA VAL A 146 3.17 4.65 20.62
C VAL A 146 2.22 3.74 19.81
N ALA A 147 2.59 2.48 19.61
CA ALA A 147 1.72 1.51 18.91
C ALA A 147 0.39 1.28 19.67
N ALA A 148 0.45 1.12 20.99
CA ALA A 148 -0.75 0.93 21.82
C ALA A 148 -1.65 2.18 21.82
N ILE A 149 -1.08 3.38 21.97
CA ILE A 149 -1.83 4.63 21.91
C ILE A 149 -2.47 4.79 20.52
N ALA A 150 -1.73 4.55 19.44
CA ALA A 150 -2.27 4.62 18.09
C ALA A 150 -3.45 3.65 17.89
N PHE A 151 -3.31 2.40 18.35
CA PHE A 151 -4.39 1.41 18.30
C PHE A 151 -5.65 1.90 19.05
N VAL A 152 -5.49 2.29 20.33
CA VAL A 152 -6.61 2.72 21.16
C VAL A 152 -7.28 3.96 20.59
N THR A 153 -6.50 4.94 20.15
CA THR A 153 -7.00 6.20 19.58
C THR A 153 -7.84 5.97 18.32
N LEU A 154 -7.38 5.07 17.44
CA LEU A 154 -8.10 4.75 16.20
C LEU A 154 -9.32 3.88 16.46
N TYR A 155 -9.19 2.87 17.32
CA TYR A 155 -10.29 1.98 17.67
C TYR A 155 -11.46 2.73 18.32
N SER A 156 -11.17 3.68 19.22
CA SER A 156 -12.17 4.52 19.87
C SER A 156 -12.62 5.72 19.03
N GLY A 157 -12.09 5.93 17.84
CA GLY A 157 -12.44 7.07 16.99
C GLY A 157 -12.04 8.45 17.53
N LEU A 158 -11.15 8.51 18.55
CA LEU A 158 -10.74 9.76 19.20
C LEU A 158 -9.99 10.72 18.27
N ALA A 159 -9.25 10.19 17.28
CA ALA A 159 -8.58 11.01 16.27
C ALA A 159 -8.52 10.29 14.93
N PRO A 160 -8.53 11.04 13.81
CA PRO A 160 -8.39 10.46 12.47
C PRO A 160 -6.95 9.99 12.23
N PHE A 161 -6.79 8.96 11.38
CA PHE A 161 -5.49 8.37 11.01
C PHE A 161 -4.38 9.41 10.72
N PRO A 162 -4.60 10.45 9.88
CA PRO A 162 -3.53 11.41 9.59
C PRO A 162 -3.02 12.17 10.81
N ALA A 163 -3.89 12.45 11.79
CA ALA A 163 -3.49 13.10 13.03
C ALA A 163 -2.61 12.20 13.90
N VAL A 164 -2.94 10.90 13.99
CA VAL A 164 -2.15 9.91 14.72
C VAL A 164 -0.74 9.80 14.14
N ILE A 165 -0.63 9.71 12.82
CA ILE A 165 0.66 9.64 12.12
C ILE A 165 1.48 10.92 12.30
N LEU A 166 0.85 12.09 12.18
CA LEU A 166 1.51 13.38 12.37
C LEU A 166 2.05 13.52 13.80
N LEU A 167 1.24 13.20 14.81
CA LEU A 167 1.65 13.28 16.21
C LEU A 167 2.79 12.30 16.51
N ALA A 168 2.72 11.06 15.99
CA ALA A 168 3.81 10.10 16.13
C ALA A 168 5.11 10.64 15.48
N GLY A 169 5.02 11.24 14.31
CA GLY A 169 6.14 11.88 13.63
C GLY A 169 6.75 13.03 14.44
N ILE A 170 5.92 13.89 15.04
CA ILE A 170 6.38 14.98 15.92
C ILE A 170 7.10 14.43 17.14
N VAL A 171 6.51 13.45 17.83
CA VAL A 171 7.13 12.79 18.99
C VAL A 171 8.50 12.21 18.61
N GLY A 172 8.59 11.50 17.49
CA GLY A 172 9.84 10.93 17.01
C GLY A 172 10.89 11.98 16.61
N ALA A 173 10.47 13.07 15.97
CA ALA A 173 11.36 14.17 15.62
C ALA A 173 11.94 14.89 16.84
N LEU A 174 11.16 14.99 17.92
CA LEU A 174 11.59 15.58 19.19
C LEU A 174 12.49 14.63 20.00
N ALA A 175 12.20 13.33 19.98
CA ALA A 175 13.03 12.33 20.63
C ALA A 175 14.39 12.16 19.93
N GLY A 176 14.43 12.38 18.61
CA GLY A 176 15.60 12.09 17.78
C GLY A 176 15.85 10.58 17.64
N ALA A 177 16.86 10.23 16.87
CA ALA A 177 17.40 8.86 16.84
C ALA A 177 18.92 8.93 17.00
N ASP A 178 19.49 7.96 17.69
CA ASP A 178 20.94 7.76 17.66
C ASP A 178 21.32 7.32 16.23
N THR A 179 21.98 8.20 15.51
CA THR A 179 22.53 7.91 14.19
C THR A 179 24.04 7.90 14.29
N ASP A 180 24.64 6.74 14.07
CA ASP A 180 26.10 6.59 13.93
C ASP A 180 26.63 7.21 12.61
N THR A 181 25.78 7.93 11.89
CA THR A 181 26.12 8.49 10.57
C THR A 181 26.69 9.90 10.76
N GLU A 182 27.92 10.12 10.34
CA GLU A 182 28.48 11.46 10.21
C GLU A 182 27.53 12.34 9.38
N ALA A 183 27.31 13.57 9.86
CA ALA A 183 26.42 14.52 9.19
C ALA A 183 26.90 14.78 7.74
N ALA A 184 26.16 14.25 6.79
CA ALA A 184 26.47 14.47 5.36
C ALA A 184 26.29 15.95 5.02
N VAL A 185 27.27 16.51 4.34
CA VAL A 185 27.18 17.89 3.84
C VAL A 185 26.14 17.92 2.70
N PRO A 186 25.16 18.85 2.76
CA PRO A 186 24.16 18.94 1.70
C PRO A 186 24.86 19.13 0.32
N GLN A 187 24.55 18.26 -0.61
CA GLN A 187 24.96 18.47 -2.00
C GLN A 187 24.38 19.81 -2.48
N LYS A 188 25.21 20.66 -3.09
CA LYS A 188 24.77 21.94 -3.68
C LYS A 188 23.96 21.70 -4.94
N VAL A 189 22.76 21.19 -4.79
CA VAL A 189 21.78 21.10 -5.88
C VAL A 189 21.18 22.49 -6.09
N ALA A 190 21.14 22.97 -7.32
CA ALA A 190 20.55 24.26 -7.61
C ALA A 190 19.06 24.26 -7.23
N LEU A 191 18.65 25.05 -6.24
CA LEU A 191 17.26 25.18 -5.78
C LEU A 191 16.27 25.36 -6.94
N ARG A 192 16.69 26.11 -7.98
CA ARG A 192 15.91 26.30 -9.21
C ARG A 192 15.58 25.00 -9.92
N SER A 193 16.51 24.03 -9.94
CA SER A 193 16.26 22.71 -10.56
C SER A 193 15.22 21.93 -9.78
N THR A 194 15.34 21.90 -8.46
CA THR A 194 14.38 21.22 -7.58
C THR A 194 12.98 21.85 -7.68
N LEU A 195 12.89 23.19 -7.62
CA LEU A 195 11.63 23.90 -7.79
C LEU A 195 10.98 23.59 -9.15
N ARG A 196 11.76 23.59 -10.24
CA ARG A 196 11.25 23.21 -11.56
C ARG A 196 10.69 21.79 -11.56
N THR A 197 11.40 20.83 -10.99
CA THR A 197 10.93 19.43 -10.88
C THR A 197 9.64 19.35 -10.09
N VAL A 198 9.59 19.97 -8.90
CA VAL A 198 8.39 19.99 -8.05
C VAL A 198 7.20 20.62 -8.79
N THR A 199 7.38 21.79 -9.37
CA THR A 199 6.31 22.49 -10.12
C THR A 199 5.82 21.64 -11.29
N THR A 200 6.73 21.06 -12.08
CA THR A 200 6.36 20.21 -13.23
C THR A 200 5.51 19.02 -12.79
N TRP A 201 5.93 18.31 -11.75
CA TRP A 201 5.20 17.13 -11.26
C TRP A 201 3.91 17.47 -10.53
N LEU A 202 3.84 18.62 -9.83
CA LEU A 202 2.58 19.11 -9.27
C LEU A 202 1.57 19.45 -10.37
N VAL A 203 2.01 20.13 -11.43
CA VAL A 203 1.15 20.43 -12.60
C VAL A 203 0.66 19.12 -13.22
N ILE A 204 1.55 18.15 -13.50
CA ILE A 204 1.19 16.86 -14.06
C ILE A 204 0.16 16.15 -13.17
N TRP A 205 0.37 16.12 -11.85
CA TRP A 205 -0.53 15.46 -10.91
C TRP A 205 -1.90 16.11 -10.82
N LEU A 206 -1.94 17.45 -10.67
CA LEU A 206 -3.17 18.18 -10.36
C LEU A 206 -3.99 18.55 -11.60
N THR A 207 -3.39 18.59 -12.80
CA THR A 207 -4.11 18.98 -14.04
C THR A 207 -5.33 18.13 -14.33
N PRO A 208 -5.32 16.77 -14.28
CA PRO A 208 -6.53 15.99 -14.51
C PRO A 208 -7.62 16.30 -13.48
N ILE A 209 -7.26 16.54 -12.23
CA ILE A 209 -8.22 16.91 -11.17
C ILE A 209 -8.85 18.27 -11.46
N ALA A 210 -8.04 19.25 -11.89
CA ALA A 210 -8.55 20.55 -12.28
C ALA A 210 -9.48 20.49 -13.50
N VAL A 211 -9.18 19.64 -14.47
CA VAL A 211 -10.05 19.40 -15.65
C VAL A 211 -11.39 18.80 -15.19
N LEU A 212 -11.37 17.79 -14.31
CA LEU A 212 -12.60 17.20 -13.77
C LEU A 212 -13.42 18.19 -12.98
N TRP A 213 -12.78 19.09 -12.24
CA TRP A 213 -13.46 20.18 -11.53
C TRP A 213 -14.13 21.17 -12.49
N LEU A 214 -13.45 21.54 -13.58
CA LEU A 214 -14.01 22.42 -14.63
C LEU A 214 -15.18 21.76 -15.40
N LEU A 215 -15.18 20.43 -15.49
CA LEU A 215 -16.25 19.64 -16.10
C LEU A 215 -17.41 19.33 -15.14
N ASP A 216 -17.38 19.87 -13.92
CA ASP A 216 -18.36 19.64 -12.84
C ASP A 216 -18.55 18.14 -12.48
N ALA A 217 -17.52 17.33 -12.67
CA ALA A 217 -17.52 15.90 -12.38
C ALA A 217 -17.25 15.65 -10.87
N GLN A 218 -18.19 16.07 -9.99
CA GLN A 218 -18.01 16.16 -8.54
C GLN A 218 -17.57 14.83 -7.91
N PHE A 219 -18.14 13.69 -8.32
CA PHE A 219 -17.74 12.38 -7.82
C PHE A 219 -16.26 12.08 -8.11
N LEU A 220 -15.80 12.30 -9.35
CA LEU A 220 -14.42 12.06 -9.75
C LEU A 220 -13.45 13.03 -9.06
N VAL A 221 -13.85 14.26 -8.82
CA VAL A 221 -13.06 15.24 -8.06
C VAL A 221 -12.88 14.78 -6.62
N THR A 222 -13.98 14.40 -5.94
CA THR A 222 -13.93 13.90 -4.55
C THR A 222 -13.07 12.65 -4.44
N LEU A 223 -13.26 11.69 -5.34
CA LEU A 223 -12.46 10.47 -5.42
C LEU A 223 -10.97 10.78 -5.62
N SER A 224 -10.65 11.66 -6.58
CA SER A 224 -9.27 12.04 -6.90
C SER A 224 -8.58 12.78 -5.75
N LEU A 225 -9.28 13.68 -5.06
CA LEU A 225 -8.75 14.40 -3.90
C LEU A 225 -8.52 13.45 -2.71
N PHE A 226 -9.43 12.49 -2.50
CA PHE A 226 -9.25 11.48 -1.46
C PHE A 226 -8.01 10.61 -1.71
N PHE A 227 -7.85 10.04 -2.91
CA PHE A 227 -6.69 9.21 -3.22
C PHE A 227 -5.38 10.01 -3.33
N SER A 228 -5.45 11.30 -3.71
CA SER A 228 -4.31 12.22 -3.63
C SER A 228 -3.88 12.46 -2.18
N LYS A 229 -4.83 12.69 -1.27
CA LYS A 229 -4.56 12.80 0.17
C LYS A 229 -3.98 11.49 0.71
N LEU A 230 -4.55 10.36 0.31
CA LEU A 230 -4.08 9.04 0.70
C LEU A 230 -2.60 8.85 0.31
N ALA A 231 -2.21 9.19 -0.92
CA ALA A 231 -0.84 9.08 -1.42
C ALA A 231 0.16 9.92 -0.61
N VAL A 232 -0.25 11.09 -0.10
CA VAL A 232 0.60 11.97 0.74
C VAL A 232 0.77 11.45 2.16
N VAL A 233 -0.25 10.79 2.72
CA VAL A 233 -0.22 10.30 4.11
C VAL A 233 0.21 8.83 4.23
N THR A 234 0.59 8.18 3.12
CA THR A 234 1.05 6.79 3.07
C THR A 234 2.48 6.67 3.57
N PHE A 235 2.69 6.57 4.87
CA PHE A 235 3.98 6.26 5.47
C PHE A 235 3.95 4.86 6.10
N GLY A 236 5.10 4.16 6.11
CA GLY A 236 5.24 2.87 6.78
C GLY A 236 4.65 1.67 6.04
N GLY A 237 4.45 1.78 4.72
CA GLY A 237 4.02 0.68 3.86
C GLY A 237 2.52 0.65 3.57
N ALA A 238 2.14 -0.21 2.61
CA ALA A 238 0.77 -0.25 2.07
C ALA A 238 -0.30 -0.60 3.13
N TYR A 239 -0.02 -1.51 4.06
CA TYR A 239 -1.00 -1.93 5.07
C TYR A 239 -1.47 -0.81 6.01
N ALA A 240 -0.60 0.15 6.31
CA ALA A 240 -0.95 1.29 7.14
C ALA A 240 -2.03 2.16 6.50
N VAL A 241 -1.84 2.45 5.23
CA VAL A 241 -2.75 3.28 4.46
C VAL A 241 -4.07 2.56 4.19
N LEU A 242 -4.02 1.22 4.06
CA LEU A 242 -5.23 0.42 3.87
C LEU A 242 -6.23 0.59 5.02
N ALA A 243 -5.77 0.70 6.26
CA ALA A 243 -6.66 0.92 7.40
C ALA A 243 -7.43 2.24 7.28
N TYR A 244 -6.74 3.31 6.90
CA TYR A 244 -7.39 4.61 6.66
C TYR A 244 -8.30 4.56 5.43
N MET A 245 -7.85 3.93 4.35
CA MET A 245 -8.66 3.79 3.14
C MET A 245 -9.95 3.01 3.42
N VAL A 246 -9.86 1.86 4.10
CA VAL A 246 -11.02 1.03 4.46
C VAL A 246 -12.06 1.85 5.22
N GLN A 247 -11.65 2.53 6.28
CA GLN A 247 -12.55 3.38 7.05
C GLN A 247 -13.24 4.42 6.17
N ALA A 248 -12.47 5.14 5.34
CA ALA A 248 -13.00 6.20 4.50
C ALA A 248 -13.96 5.65 3.42
N VAL A 249 -13.53 4.64 2.65
CA VAL A 249 -14.32 4.15 1.49
C VAL A 249 -15.54 3.33 1.90
N VAL A 250 -15.51 2.68 3.08
CA VAL A 250 -16.63 1.88 3.59
C VAL A 250 -17.55 2.70 4.47
N SER A 251 -17.01 3.44 5.46
CA SER A 251 -17.82 4.12 6.47
C SER A 251 -18.16 5.56 6.08
N ASP A 252 -17.18 6.37 5.65
CA ASP A 252 -17.38 7.79 5.42
C ASP A 252 -18.04 8.06 4.07
N TYR A 253 -17.49 7.50 2.99
CA TYR A 253 -17.98 7.71 1.62
C TYR A 253 -18.99 6.66 1.16
N GLN A 254 -19.02 5.50 1.76
CA GLN A 254 -19.87 4.36 1.39
C GLN A 254 -19.74 3.97 -0.10
N TRP A 255 -18.51 4.09 -0.63
CA TRP A 255 -18.24 3.72 -2.03
C TRP A 255 -18.19 2.24 -2.28
N VAL A 256 -17.85 1.45 -1.27
CA VAL A 256 -17.80 -0.01 -1.33
C VAL A 256 -18.25 -0.59 0.01
N SER A 257 -18.78 -1.81 0.00
CA SER A 257 -19.12 -2.54 1.21
C SER A 257 -17.89 -3.18 1.87
N THR A 258 -18.03 -3.59 3.14
CA THR A 258 -16.96 -4.31 3.87
C THR A 258 -16.52 -5.58 3.14
N PRO A 259 -17.43 -6.48 2.68
CA PRO A 259 -17.03 -7.66 1.91
C PRO A 259 -16.29 -7.29 0.63
N GLN A 260 -16.77 -6.32 -0.14
CA GLN A 260 -16.12 -5.84 -1.36
C GLN A 260 -14.70 -5.32 -1.10
N MET A 261 -14.49 -4.65 0.04
CA MET A 261 -13.15 -4.18 0.41
C MET A 261 -12.21 -5.33 0.79
N MET A 262 -12.72 -6.37 1.47
CA MET A 262 -11.95 -7.57 1.78
C MET A 262 -11.59 -8.33 0.50
N ASP A 263 -12.53 -8.46 -0.45
CA ASP A 263 -12.30 -9.07 -1.76
C ASP A 263 -11.25 -8.31 -2.56
N ALA A 264 -11.34 -6.97 -2.56
CA ALA A 264 -10.36 -6.09 -3.20
C ALA A 264 -8.93 -6.33 -2.67
N LEU A 265 -8.78 -6.49 -1.35
CA LEU A 265 -7.49 -6.79 -0.72
C LEU A 265 -6.98 -8.17 -1.11
N GLY A 266 -7.84 -9.18 -1.05
CA GLY A 266 -7.47 -10.54 -1.47
C GLY A 266 -7.02 -10.60 -2.93
N LEU A 267 -7.73 -9.93 -3.83
CA LEU A 267 -7.38 -9.86 -5.24
C LEU A 267 -6.07 -9.08 -5.47
N ALA A 268 -5.84 -8.00 -4.74
CA ALA A 268 -4.60 -7.24 -4.82
C ALA A 268 -3.37 -8.06 -4.40
N GLU A 269 -3.51 -8.94 -3.40
CA GLU A 269 -2.45 -9.86 -2.97
C GLU A 269 -2.13 -10.96 -4.03
N THR A 270 -3.06 -11.26 -4.92
CA THR A 270 -2.87 -12.23 -5.99
C THR A 270 -2.26 -11.65 -7.25
N THR A 271 -2.16 -10.31 -7.34
CA THR A 271 -1.67 -9.63 -8.53
C THR A 271 -0.19 -9.26 -8.42
N PRO A 272 0.55 -9.23 -9.55
CA PRO A 272 1.89 -8.66 -9.55
C PRO A 272 1.85 -7.15 -9.36
N GLY A 273 2.93 -6.58 -8.84
CA GLY A 273 3.02 -5.14 -8.58
C GLY A 273 2.70 -4.76 -7.14
N PRO A 274 2.67 -3.46 -6.82
CA PRO A 274 2.52 -3.01 -5.45
C PRO A 274 1.10 -3.24 -4.93
N LEU A 275 0.98 -3.71 -3.68
CA LEU A 275 -0.30 -3.97 -3.01
C LEU A 275 -1.27 -2.78 -3.06
N ILE A 276 -0.73 -1.55 -3.11
CA ILE A 276 -1.53 -0.32 -3.22
C ILE A 276 -2.41 -0.27 -4.49
N LEU A 277 -2.24 -1.17 -5.46
CA LEU A 277 -3.15 -1.31 -6.61
C LEU A 277 -4.61 -1.63 -6.19
N VAL A 278 -4.82 -2.08 -4.96
CA VAL A 278 -6.16 -2.17 -4.37
C VAL A 278 -6.94 -0.84 -4.45
N THR A 279 -6.25 0.30 -4.43
CA THR A 279 -6.88 1.63 -4.62
C THR A 279 -7.56 1.73 -5.98
N GLN A 280 -6.91 1.21 -7.03
CA GLN A 280 -7.47 1.18 -8.36
C GLN A 280 -8.70 0.27 -8.45
N PHE A 281 -8.65 -0.92 -7.84
CA PHE A 281 -9.81 -1.81 -7.77
C PHE A 281 -10.99 -1.12 -7.09
N THR A 282 -10.76 -0.52 -5.93
CA THR A 282 -11.78 0.26 -5.19
C THR A 282 -12.33 1.41 -6.04
N GLY A 283 -11.46 2.11 -6.80
CA GLY A 283 -11.90 3.16 -7.71
C GLY A 283 -12.81 2.64 -8.83
N HIS A 284 -12.53 1.47 -9.39
CA HIS A 284 -13.41 0.82 -10.39
C HIS A 284 -14.78 0.49 -9.80
N LEU A 285 -14.83 -0.09 -8.60
CA LEU A 285 -16.09 -0.43 -7.93
C LEU A 285 -16.91 0.83 -7.59
N ALA A 286 -16.27 1.81 -6.98
CA ALA A 286 -16.90 3.08 -6.63
C ALA A 286 -17.47 3.79 -7.86
N GLY A 287 -16.71 3.83 -8.96
CA GLY A 287 -17.15 4.42 -10.21
C GLY A 287 -18.32 3.66 -10.85
N TYR A 288 -18.32 2.32 -10.76
CA TYR A 288 -19.43 1.51 -11.26
C TYR A 288 -20.73 1.79 -10.51
N GLN A 289 -20.67 1.84 -9.19
CA GLN A 289 -21.83 2.14 -8.35
C GLN A 289 -22.37 3.57 -8.59
N ALA A 290 -21.48 4.53 -8.86
CA ALA A 290 -21.85 5.92 -9.08
C ALA A 290 -22.44 6.18 -10.49
N GLY A 291 -22.06 5.40 -11.54
CA GLY A 291 -22.51 5.69 -12.90
C GLY A 291 -22.16 4.64 -13.96
N GLY A 292 -21.98 3.38 -13.54
CA GLY A 292 -21.80 2.24 -14.46
C GLY A 292 -20.41 2.14 -15.06
N VAL A 293 -20.28 1.35 -16.13
CA VAL A 293 -18.99 0.90 -16.70
C VAL A 293 -18.07 2.06 -17.10
N SER A 294 -18.61 3.07 -17.80
CA SER A 294 -17.79 4.20 -18.27
C SER A 294 -17.15 4.97 -17.12
N LEU A 295 -17.93 5.21 -16.06
CA LEU A 295 -17.44 5.92 -14.88
C LEU A 295 -16.48 5.04 -14.08
N ALA A 296 -16.70 3.72 -14.02
CA ALA A 296 -15.78 2.77 -13.42
C ALA A 296 -14.37 2.86 -14.02
N VAL A 297 -14.27 2.86 -15.37
CA VAL A 297 -12.98 2.95 -16.04
C VAL A 297 -12.28 4.26 -15.73
N VAL A 298 -12.98 5.39 -15.82
CA VAL A 298 -12.39 6.72 -15.51
C VAL A 298 -11.98 6.81 -14.03
N ALA A 299 -12.81 6.35 -13.10
CA ALA A 299 -12.52 6.36 -11.68
C ALA A 299 -11.31 5.51 -11.33
N GLY A 300 -11.19 4.31 -11.89
CA GLY A 300 -10.02 3.45 -11.71
C GLY A 300 -8.73 4.06 -12.25
N LEU A 301 -8.78 4.70 -13.42
CA LEU A 301 -7.63 5.41 -14.00
C LEU A 301 -7.25 6.63 -13.17
N MET A 302 -8.22 7.41 -12.70
CA MET A 302 -7.96 8.56 -11.82
C MET A 302 -7.36 8.15 -10.48
N THR A 303 -7.83 7.04 -9.91
CA THR A 303 -7.27 6.50 -8.67
C THR A 303 -5.82 6.05 -8.87
N LEU A 304 -5.53 5.37 -9.96
CA LEU A 304 -4.18 4.97 -10.33
C LEU A 304 -3.26 6.20 -10.49
N TRP A 305 -3.75 7.22 -11.22
CA TRP A 305 -3.03 8.48 -11.41
C TRP A 305 -2.71 9.17 -10.09
N CYS A 306 -3.70 9.36 -9.22
CA CYS A 306 -3.54 10.04 -7.94
C CYS A 306 -2.65 9.27 -6.96
N THR A 307 -2.60 7.94 -7.06
CA THR A 307 -1.78 7.09 -6.20
C THR A 307 -0.31 7.10 -6.62
N PHE A 308 -0.01 7.02 -7.92
CA PHE A 308 1.36 6.79 -8.39
C PHE A 308 2.10 8.05 -8.88
N THR A 309 1.39 9.06 -9.38
CA THR A 309 2.05 10.30 -9.86
C THR A 309 2.83 11.01 -8.74
N PRO A 310 2.32 11.14 -7.50
CA PRO A 310 3.10 11.71 -6.40
C PRO A 310 4.39 10.94 -6.09
N CYS A 311 4.44 9.64 -6.30
CA CYS A 311 5.63 8.82 -6.05
C CYS A 311 6.79 9.25 -6.96
N PHE A 312 6.50 9.56 -8.22
CA PHE A 312 7.52 10.13 -9.13
C PHE A 312 7.98 11.50 -8.66
N LEU A 313 7.05 12.36 -8.20
CA LEU A 313 7.39 13.67 -7.63
C LEU A 313 8.40 13.52 -6.47
N TRP A 314 8.09 12.65 -5.50
CA TRP A 314 8.95 12.45 -4.33
C TRP A 314 10.34 11.97 -4.72
N ILE A 315 10.41 10.99 -5.62
CA ILE A 315 11.70 10.46 -6.06
C ILE A 315 12.48 11.48 -6.84
N PHE A 316 11.93 12.13 -7.87
CA PHE A 316 12.70 13.04 -8.70
C PHE A 316 13.08 14.33 -7.98
N ALA A 317 12.30 14.80 -7.01
CA ALA A 317 12.63 15.94 -6.18
C ALA A 317 13.63 15.58 -5.05
N GLY A 318 13.47 14.41 -4.45
CA GLY A 318 14.23 14.01 -3.26
C GLY A 318 15.53 13.26 -3.55
N ALA A 319 15.61 12.53 -4.67
CA ALA A 319 16.78 11.70 -5.00
C ALA A 319 18.14 12.44 -4.94
N PRO A 320 18.26 13.70 -5.36
CA PRO A 320 19.52 14.45 -5.21
C PRO A 320 19.94 14.71 -3.77
N TYR A 321 19.06 14.52 -2.79
CA TYR A 321 19.28 14.83 -1.37
C TYR A 321 19.36 13.58 -0.48
N VAL A 322 19.45 12.39 -1.05
CA VAL A 322 19.39 11.10 -0.33
C VAL A 322 20.35 11.04 0.86
N ASP A 323 21.65 11.30 0.62
CA ASP A 323 22.68 11.20 1.65
C ASP A 323 22.43 12.20 2.80
N TYR A 324 21.98 13.41 2.48
CA TYR A 324 21.63 14.42 3.45
C TYR A 324 20.39 14.04 4.27
N LEU A 325 19.33 13.56 3.61
CA LEU A 325 18.09 13.16 4.29
C LEU A 325 18.32 11.97 5.24
N LEU A 326 19.11 10.98 4.81
CA LEU A 326 19.45 9.81 5.63
C LEU A 326 20.34 10.17 6.85
N SER A 327 21.07 11.26 6.81
CA SER A 327 21.91 11.72 7.91
C SER A 327 21.17 12.56 8.97
N GLN A 328 19.86 12.81 8.83
CA GLN A 328 19.09 13.65 9.74
C GLN A 328 18.48 12.85 10.90
N PRO A 329 19.00 12.98 12.17
CA PRO A 329 18.51 12.21 13.31
C PRO A 329 17.03 12.43 13.61
N ARG A 330 16.56 13.67 13.44
CA ARG A 330 15.15 14.02 13.66
C ARG A 330 14.21 13.33 12.67
N LEU A 331 14.63 13.24 11.42
CA LEU A 331 13.84 12.56 10.38
C LEU A 331 13.79 11.05 10.65
N THR A 332 14.93 10.46 10.98
CA THR A 332 15.00 9.03 11.33
C THR A 332 14.13 8.73 12.57
N GLY A 333 14.20 9.56 13.62
CA GLY A 333 13.35 9.43 14.81
C GLY A 333 11.86 9.56 14.49
N ALA A 334 11.48 10.56 13.65
CA ALA A 334 10.10 10.72 13.20
C ALA A 334 9.57 9.45 12.55
N LEU A 335 10.33 8.86 11.61
CA LEU A 335 9.92 7.67 10.88
C LEU A 335 9.87 6.42 11.76
N GLN A 336 10.76 6.32 12.74
CA GLN A 336 10.71 5.23 13.71
C GLN A 336 9.40 5.26 14.50
N MET A 337 8.97 6.43 14.97
CA MET A 337 7.72 6.57 15.71
C MET A 337 6.49 6.46 14.81
N ILE A 338 6.56 6.96 13.58
CA ILE A 338 5.52 6.71 12.57
C ILE A 338 5.36 5.21 12.33
N SER A 339 6.45 4.47 12.16
CA SER A 339 6.40 3.01 11.97
C SER A 339 5.80 2.29 13.18
N ALA A 340 6.06 2.76 14.39
CA ALA A 340 5.42 2.23 15.60
C ALA A 340 3.91 2.52 15.64
N ALA A 341 3.50 3.75 15.31
CA ALA A 341 2.07 4.10 15.21
C ALA A 341 1.37 3.26 14.14
N VAL A 342 1.99 3.07 12.98
CA VAL A 342 1.50 2.22 11.89
C VAL A 342 1.23 0.79 12.33
N LEU A 343 2.03 0.24 13.22
CA LEU A 343 1.76 -1.09 13.78
C LEU A 343 0.44 -1.12 14.56
N GLY A 344 0.15 -0.08 15.35
CA GLY A 344 -1.15 0.09 16.02
C GLY A 344 -2.31 0.22 15.03
N VAL A 345 -2.08 0.92 13.92
CA VAL A 345 -3.06 1.05 12.81
C VAL A 345 -3.37 -0.30 12.18
N ILE A 346 -2.35 -1.10 11.87
CA ILE A 346 -2.53 -2.44 11.28
C ILE A 346 -3.25 -3.38 12.27
N ALA A 347 -2.94 -3.28 13.56
CA ALA A 347 -3.64 -4.03 14.59
C ALA A 347 -5.15 -3.67 14.63
N ASN A 348 -5.48 -2.38 14.54
CA ASN A 348 -6.87 -1.93 14.44
C ASN A 348 -7.58 -2.46 13.20
N LEU A 349 -6.92 -2.41 12.03
CA LEU A 349 -7.45 -2.99 10.79
C LEU A 349 -7.68 -4.49 10.90
N SER A 350 -6.71 -5.21 11.48
CA SER A 350 -6.81 -6.65 11.70
C SER A 350 -8.02 -7.01 12.57
N LEU A 351 -8.21 -6.26 13.67
CA LEU A 351 -9.37 -6.45 14.55
C LEU A 351 -10.67 -6.12 13.81
N TRP A 352 -10.72 -5.01 13.07
CA TRP A 352 -11.91 -4.60 12.35
C TRP A 352 -12.35 -5.65 11.31
N PHE A 353 -11.43 -6.15 10.48
CA PHE A 353 -11.75 -7.20 9.52
C PHE A 353 -12.14 -8.52 10.21
N THR A 354 -11.45 -8.87 11.28
CA THR A 354 -11.79 -10.09 12.05
C THR A 354 -13.21 -10.02 12.58
N LEU A 355 -13.60 -8.88 13.17
CA LEU A 355 -14.96 -8.72 13.69
C LEU A 355 -16.01 -8.81 12.57
N HIS A 356 -15.81 -8.14 11.43
CA HIS A 356 -16.77 -8.17 10.32
C HIS A 356 -16.77 -9.48 9.53
N LEU A 357 -15.74 -10.31 9.66
CA LEU A 357 -15.74 -11.67 9.11
C LEU A 357 -16.46 -12.65 10.04
N LEU A 358 -16.24 -12.52 11.34
CA LEU A 358 -16.72 -13.48 12.33
C LEU A 358 -18.15 -13.22 12.79
N PHE A 359 -18.66 -12.00 12.63
CA PHE A 359 -19.98 -11.58 13.11
C PHE A 359 -20.77 -10.90 12.00
N ALA A 360 -22.00 -11.30 11.78
CA ALA A 360 -22.88 -10.70 10.78
C ALA A 360 -23.34 -9.30 11.19
N ASP A 361 -23.42 -9.03 12.49
CA ASP A 361 -23.82 -7.74 13.06
C ASP A 361 -22.72 -7.19 13.97
N VAL A 362 -22.15 -6.04 13.58
CA VAL A 362 -21.12 -5.32 14.33
C VAL A 362 -21.58 -3.88 14.50
N GLN A 363 -21.89 -3.51 15.74
CA GLN A 363 -22.40 -2.20 16.08
C GLN A 363 -21.26 -1.22 16.37
N SER A 364 -21.37 0.00 15.84
CA SER A 364 -20.47 1.09 16.19
C SER A 364 -20.92 1.75 17.47
N THR A 365 -20.08 1.68 18.51
CA THR A 365 -20.32 2.32 19.80
C THR A 365 -19.36 3.48 20.03
N ALA A 366 -19.58 4.26 21.09
CA ALA A 366 -18.64 5.31 21.51
C ALA A 366 -17.23 4.80 21.86
N TRP A 367 -17.06 3.49 22.06
CA TRP A 367 -15.80 2.84 22.44
C TRP A 367 -15.22 1.96 21.32
N GLY A 368 -15.73 2.08 20.09
CA GLY A 368 -15.32 1.28 18.94
C GLY A 368 -16.37 0.29 18.46
N ALA A 369 -15.95 -0.64 17.61
CA ALA A 369 -16.81 -1.66 17.01
C ALA A 369 -17.04 -2.82 17.97
N TRP A 370 -18.30 -3.11 18.32
CA TRP A 370 -18.69 -4.23 19.19
C TRP A 370 -19.55 -5.23 18.43
N PRO A 371 -19.19 -6.52 18.42
CA PRO A 371 -19.99 -7.55 17.76
C PRO A 371 -21.19 -7.93 18.61
N THR A 372 -22.31 -8.25 17.96
CA THR A 372 -23.46 -8.91 18.59
C THR A 372 -23.16 -10.40 18.72
N PRO A 373 -23.02 -10.97 19.94
CA PRO A 373 -22.57 -12.36 20.14
C PRO A 373 -23.42 -13.41 19.39
N GLU A 374 -24.73 -13.18 19.29
CA GLU A 374 -25.69 -14.07 18.63
C GLU A 374 -25.48 -14.12 17.09
N SER A 375 -24.76 -13.14 16.52
CA SER A 375 -24.48 -13.05 15.09
C SER A 375 -23.21 -13.79 14.68
N PHE A 376 -22.60 -14.57 15.58
CA PHE A 376 -21.34 -15.28 15.31
C PHE A 376 -21.48 -16.32 14.19
N GLN A 377 -20.52 -16.28 13.25
CA GLN A 377 -20.52 -17.11 12.06
C GLN A 377 -19.45 -18.22 12.16
N ILE A 378 -19.90 -19.48 12.35
CA ILE A 378 -19.01 -20.62 12.56
C ILE A 378 -18.18 -20.94 11.31
N ILE A 379 -18.77 -20.88 10.10
CA ILE A 379 -18.07 -21.20 8.85
C ILE A 379 -16.93 -20.21 8.57
N PRO A 380 -17.14 -18.89 8.57
CA PRO A 380 -16.05 -17.93 8.45
C PRO A 380 -14.96 -18.09 9.52
N ALA A 381 -15.35 -18.40 10.77
CA ALA A 381 -14.40 -18.65 11.85
C ALA A 381 -13.50 -19.86 11.57
N GLY A 382 -14.09 -20.97 11.16
CA GLY A 382 -13.35 -22.18 10.76
C GLY A 382 -12.39 -21.93 9.60
N LEU A 383 -12.85 -21.19 8.58
CA LEU A 383 -12.02 -20.79 7.44
C LEU A 383 -10.87 -19.87 7.87
N ALA A 384 -11.10 -18.89 8.75
CA ALA A 384 -10.06 -17.99 9.24
C ALA A 384 -8.98 -18.75 10.03
N ILE A 385 -9.39 -19.69 10.89
CA ILE A 385 -8.44 -20.55 11.61
C ILE A 385 -7.63 -21.39 10.63
N LEU A 386 -8.27 -22.01 9.64
CA LEU A 386 -7.58 -22.81 8.62
C LEU A 386 -6.58 -21.96 7.83
N ALA A 387 -6.97 -20.76 7.41
CA ALA A 387 -6.07 -19.82 6.73
C ALA A 387 -4.86 -19.43 7.60
N CYS A 388 -5.07 -19.16 8.89
CA CYS A 388 -3.99 -18.89 9.83
C CYS A 388 -3.05 -20.10 10.00
N VAL A 389 -3.58 -21.31 10.10
CA VAL A 389 -2.76 -22.54 10.17
C VAL A 389 -1.93 -22.71 8.91
N LEU A 390 -2.52 -22.56 7.72
CA LEU A 390 -1.82 -22.69 6.44
C LEU A 390 -0.71 -21.65 6.29
N LEU A 391 -0.98 -20.37 6.56
CA LEU A 391 -0.04 -19.28 6.34
C LEU A 391 1.02 -19.15 7.45
N LEU A 392 0.61 -19.23 8.72
CA LEU A 392 1.49 -18.90 9.86
C LEU A 392 2.24 -20.12 10.38
N TRP A 393 1.60 -21.29 10.42
CA TRP A 393 2.18 -22.50 10.99
C TRP A 393 2.84 -23.36 9.90
N ILE A 394 2.09 -23.79 8.88
CA ILE A 394 2.57 -24.65 7.79
C ILE A 394 3.42 -23.86 6.79
N ARG A 395 3.20 -22.53 6.70
CA ARG A 395 3.92 -21.61 5.79
C ARG A 395 3.70 -21.94 4.32
N VAL A 396 2.48 -22.31 3.96
CA VAL A 396 2.07 -22.52 2.57
C VAL A 396 2.22 -21.21 1.79
N PRO A 397 2.70 -21.24 0.54
CA PRO A 397 2.75 -20.05 -0.31
C PRO A 397 1.39 -19.35 -0.42
N LEU A 398 1.38 -18.01 -0.38
CA LEU A 398 0.17 -17.20 -0.33
C LEU A 398 -0.84 -17.53 -1.44
N LEU A 399 -0.40 -17.58 -2.70
CA LEU A 399 -1.27 -17.86 -3.85
C LEU A 399 -1.93 -19.24 -3.72
N LEU A 400 -1.18 -20.25 -3.25
CA LEU A 400 -1.71 -21.58 -3.03
C LEU A 400 -2.72 -21.59 -1.88
N THR A 401 -2.45 -20.85 -0.79
CA THR A 401 -3.38 -20.71 0.32
C THR A 401 -4.70 -20.06 -0.14
N LEU A 402 -4.64 -18.97 -0.90
CA LEU A 402 -5.83 -18.32 -1.46
C LEU A 402 -6.65 -19.28 -2.35
N ALA A 403 -5.99 -20.04 -3.22
CA ALA A 403 -6.65 -21.01 -4.08
C ALA A 403 -7.32 -22.14 -3.24
N LEU A 404 -6.59 -22.70 -2.26
CA LEU A 404 -7.12 -23.75 -1.39
C LEU A 404 -8.32 -23.26 -0.58
N MET A 405 -8.25 -22.04 -0.04
CA MET A 405 -9.32 -21.45 0.76
C MET A 405 -10.55 -21.11 -0.09
N ALA A 406 -10.36 -20.61 -1.31
CA ALA A 406 -11.46 -20.38 -2.25
C ALA A 406 -12.18 -21.69 -2.60
N VAL A 407 -11.43 -22.76 -2.90
CA VAL A 407 -11.99 -24.08 -3.18
C VAL A 407 -12.68 -24.66 -1.94
N ALA A 408 -12.05 -24.60 -0.77
CA ALA A 408 -12.65 -25.12 0.47
C ALA A 408 -13.98 -24.43 0.80
N SER A 409 -14.03 -23.10 0.68
CA SER A 409 -15.25 -22.33 0.92
C SER A 409 -16.34 -22.65 -0.10
N SER A 410 -15.98 -22.79 -1.40
CA SER A 410 -16.91 -23.18 -2.44
C SER A 410 -17.49 -24.60 -2.20
N LEU A 411 -16.69 -25.55 -1.75
CA LEU A 411 -17.15 -26.90 -1.44
C LEU A 411 -18.10 -26.91 -0.25
N ILE A 412 -17.83 -26.11 0.79
CA ILE A 412 -18.72 -25.98 1.96
C ILE A 412 -20.08 -25.40 1.55
N SER A 413 -20.12 -24.49 0.58
CA SER A 413 -21.38 -23.89 0.11
C SER A 413 -22.25 -24.81 -0.75
N LEU A 414 -21.73 -25.95 -1.21
CA LEU A 414 -22.46 -26.96 -1.99
C LEU A 414 -23.13 -28.02 -1.11
N VAL A 415 -22.78 -28.06 0.18
CA VAL A 415 -23.34 -28.99 1.18
C VAL A 415 -24.36 -28.27 2.04
#